data_a256c899015be9ae6b0a9f62a2a04ef5
#
_entry.id   a256c899015be9ae6b0a9f62a2a04ef5
#
_cell.length_a   1.000
_cell.length_b   1.000
_cell.length_c   1.000
_cell.angle_alpha   90.00
_cell.angle_beta   90.00
_cell.angle_gamma   90.00
#
_symmetry.space_group_name_H-M   'P 1'
#
loop_
_entity.id
_entity.type
_entity.pdbx_description
1 polymer ?
#
loop_
_entity_poly.entity_id
_entity_poly.type
_entity_poly.pdbx_seq_one_letter_code
_entity_poly.pdbx_strand_id
1 'polypeptide(L)'
;MEPTSAPKNCQGKVPPILLDFMRAPGGHSLVVKGDAGTGKTTLALQTIEEMEAEQPNYYLSTRVSDEALFRQFPWVREQKMRDNVLKAGKTFLQRNKELAAMEDAHPQVTVAAAKELLRALNRTDDSLMVVRTELHKLEGQIEAGELTEDGEEGFQGDLMSEGEITFDLGIMLPELEVGYDMVETNLPAKTLIVVDSIDALSERYGIQAQRLVNTLQKDLVENSATNIVYTLEKSGKTDMDYLGDGVIQMLSEDRQGRRIRQLSIEKLRGQAVERWKYYFTLNGGRMTVFDPTWVRIPEQMRPMPTVPITDELTVSSGNESMDQYFGRIPRGSLVLWEFGLDVHQDVVRCLELAVMSDVLQKGRGVAWLPMYATDYGLVERQMRMLTGMENLPAMRILDTQGDSAGQYDMVKTVEGEEVSQDLRWSEMRYMMEGAGASSPYLSILGYDAMEAIYGSGVFRDSLEHIDAMRRGGHVVIAIASSRSASLDALRQQAKLHIRFEDMAGCVMAAGMKPNTPYLYLDFNGPEDRLPVPKLVPMI
;
A
#
# COMPACT_ATOMS: atom_id res chain seq x y z
N MET A 1 -8.44 21.90 -13.40
CA MET A 1 -7.67 21.62 -12.18
C MET A 1 -6.37 20.98 -12.62
N GLU A 2 -5.27 21.70 -12.55
CA GLU A 2 -3.94 21.16 -12.82
C GLU A 2 -3.60 20.12 -11.74
N PRO A 3 -2.95 19.02 -12.09
CA PRO A 3 -2.54 18.04 -11.09
C PRO A 3 -1.49 18.68 -10.19
N THR A 4 -1.84 18.87 -8.92
CA THR A 4 -0.90 19.30 -7.88
C THR A 4 0.32 18.39 -7.92
N SER A 5 1.49 18.99 -8.11
CA SER A 5 2.78 18.32 -8.09
C SER A 5 2.91 17.45 -6.84
N ALA A 6 3.11 16.15 -7.04
CA ALA A 6 3.38 15.22 -5.95
C ALA A 6 4.54 15.75 -5.10
N PRO A 7 4.48 15.61 -3.76
CA PRO A 7 5.59 15.98 -2.89
C PRO A 7 6.83 15.16 -3.27
N LYS A 8 7.95 15.82 -3.44
CA LYS A 8 9.23 15.31 -3.96
C LYS A 8 9.93 14.23 -3.12
N ASN A 9 9.31 13.68 -2.08
CA ASN A 9 9.93 12.72 -1.15
C ASN A 9 8.98 11.59 -0.70
N CYS A 10 8.22 10.98 -1.60
CA CYS A 10 7.62 9.67 -1.29
C CYS A 10 8.63 8.59 -1.67
N GLN A 11 9.50 8.19 -0.75
CA GLN A 11 10.14 6.88 -0.82
C GLN A 11 9.01 5.84 -0.77
N GLY A 12 8.88 5.02 -1.83
CA GLY A 12 7.95 3.91 -1.83
C GLY A 12 8.32 2.93 -0.71
N LYS A 13 7.35 2.16 -0.24
CA LYS A 13 7.57 1.15 0.81
C LYS A 13 6.97 -0.17 0.35
N VAL A 14 7.81 -1.18 0.16
CA VAL A 14 7.38 -2.57 -0.07
C VAL A 14 7.22 -3.30 1.27
N PRO A 15 6.49 -4.44 1.34
CA PRO A 15 6.40 -5.21 2.58
C PRO A 15 7.79 -5.65 3.06
N PRO A 16 8.25 -5.29 4.28
CA PRO A 16 9.59 -5.64 4.75
C PRO A 16 9.86 -7.14 4.73
N ILE A 17 8.88 -7.96 5.05
CA ILE A 17 9.00 -9.42 5.04
C ILE A 17 9.43 -10.00 3.67
N LEU A 18 9.09 -9.33 2.57
CA LEU A 18 9.53 -9.76 1.23
C LEU A 18 11.03 -9.50 1.04
N LEU A 19 11.53 -8.38 1.54
CA LEU A 19 12.96 -8.05 1.51
C LEU A 19 13.75 -9.01 2.41
N ASP A 20 13.25 -9.29 3.60
CA ASP A 20 13.85 -10.24 4.52
C ASP A 20 13.88 -11.66 3.94
N PHE A 21 12.84 -12.05 3.20
CA PHE A 21 12.80 -13.31 2.45
C PHE A 21 13.91 -13.37 1.38
N MET A 22 14.11 -12.27 0.63
CA MET A 22 15.17 -12.19 -0.36
C MET A 22 16.57 -12.12 0.23
N ARG A 23 16.72 -11.65 1.48
CA ARG A 23 17.99 -11.60 2.22
C ARG A 23 18.37 -12.93 2.84
N ALA A 24 17.41 -13.81 3.10
CA ALA A 24 17.64 -15.10 3.74
C ALA A 24 18.71 -15.93 2.99
N PRO A 25 19.48 -16.78 3.69
CA PRO A 25 20.52 -17.61 3.07
C PRO A 25 19.98 -18.50 1.95
N GLY A 26 20.79 -18.69 0.89
CA GLY A 26 20.39 -19.43 -0.31
C GLY A 26 19.65 -18.56 -1.33
N GLY A 27 19.33 -19.15 -2.48
CA GLY A 27 18.48 -18.54 -3.50
C GLY A 27 17.01 -18.70 -3.17
N HIS A 28 16.19 -17.73 -3.56
CA HIS A 28 14.74 -17.78 -3.37
C HIS A 28 14.01 -17.32 -4.62
N SER A 29 12.92 -18.00 -4.96
CA SER A 29 12.02 -17.60 -6.02
C SER A 29 10.75 -17.00 -5.45
N LEU A 30 10.33 -15.84 -6.00
CA LEU A 30 9.10 -15.15 -5.63
C LEU A 30 8.19 -15.02 -6.85
N VAL A 31 7.02 -15.63 -6.78
CA VAL A 31 5.97 -15.51 -7.79
C VAL A 31 5.03 -14.37 -7.39
N VAL A 32 4.93 -13.35 -8.25
CA VAL A 32 4.05 -12.18 -8.11
C VAL A 32 2.93 -12.28 -9.11
N LYS A 33 1.74 -12.66 -8.67
CA LYS A 33 0.57 -12.83 -9.54
C LYS A 33 -0.48 -11.74 -9.35
N GLY A 34 -1.25 -11.46 -10.38
CA GLY A 34 -2.34 -10.49 -10.36
C GLY A 34 -2.70 -9.99 -11.75
N ASP A 35 -3.88 -9.41 -11.90
CA ASP A 35 -4.36 -8.87 -13.17
C ASP A 35 -3.54 -7.65 -13.63
N ALA A 36 -3.76 -7.23 -14.88
CA ALA A 36 -3.12 -6.02 -15.41
C ALA A 36 -3.47 -4.78 -14.57
N GLY A 37 -2.48 -3.92 -14.32
CA GLY A 37 -2.67 -2.68 -13.58
C GLY A 37 -2.73 -2.84 -12.05
N THR A 38 -2.47 -4.02 -11.48
CA THR A 38 -2.43 -4.22 -10.02
C THR A 38 -1.17 -3.67 -9.36
N GLY A 39 -0.09 -3.38 -10.12
CA GLY A 39 1.15 -2.81 -9.61
C GLY A 39 2.32 -3.79 -9.52
N LYS A 40 2.26 -4.96 -10.19
CA LYS A 40 3.32 -5.97 -10.21
C LYS A 40 4.68 -5.42 -10.64
N THR A 41 4.71 -4.74 -11.79
CA THR A 41 5.91 -4.07 -12.31
C THR A 41 6.49 -3.05 -11.31
N THR A 42 5.61 -2.26 -10.67
CA THR A 42 6.02 -1.29 -9.64
C THR A 42 6.67 -1.98 -8.46
N LEU A 43 6.06 -3.06 -7.94
CA LEU A 43 6.63 -3.86 -6.86
C LEU A 43 8.00 -4.45 -7.25
N ALA A 44 8.09 -5.03 -8.45
CA ALA A 44 9.32 -5.65 -8.95
C ALA A 44 10.47 -4.64 -9.04
N LEU A 45 10.22 -3.47 -9.64
CA LEU A 45 11.21 -2.39 -9.75
C LEU A 45 11.62 -1.83 -8.39
N GLN A 46 10.68 -1.67 -7.45
CA GLN A 46 11.02 -1.21 -6.10
C GLN A 46 11.77 -2.26 -5.29
N THR A 47 11.49 -3.56 -5.49
CA THR A 47 12.28 -4.63 -4.88
C THR A 47 13.74 -4.56 -5.34
N ILE A 48 13.99 -4.30 -6.62
CA ILE A 48 15.36 -4.07 -7.13
C ILE A 48 15.98 -2.85 -6.47
N GLU A 49 15.26 -1.73 -6.41
CA GLU A 49 15.74 -0.49 -5.79
C GLU A 49 16.17 -0.70 -4.33
N GLU A 50 15.36 -1.39 -3.55
CA GLU A 50 15.64 -1.68 -2.13
C GLU A 50 16.81 -2.65 -1.93
N MET A 51 17.04 -3.55 -2.90
CA MET A 51 18.10 -4.57 -2.84
C MET A 51 19.38 -4.15 -3.59
N GLU A 52 19.41 -3.01 -4.31
CA GLU A 52 20.50 -2.58 -5.20
C GLU A 52 21.85 -2.52 -4.49
N ALA A 53 21.89 -2.07 -3.24
CA ALA A 53 23.11 -1.96 -2.46
C ALA A 53 23.65 -3.32 -1.98
N GLU A 54 22.81 -4.35 -1.93
CA GLU A 54 23.11 -5.65 -1.33
C GLU A 54 23.35 -6.73 -2.39
N GLN A 55 22.65 -6.64 -3.53
CA GLN A 55 22.66 -7.67 -4.56
C GLN A 55 22.78 -7.05 -5.96
N PRO A 56 23.76 -7.50 -6.78
CA PRO A 56 23.73 -7.23 -8.22
C PRO A 56 22.39 -7.67 -8.79
N ASN A 57 21.80 -6.87 -9.67
CA ASN A 57 20.44 -7.12 -10.12
C ASN A 57 20.29 -6.98 -11.63
N TYR A 58 19.30 -7.71 -12.18
CA TYR A 58 18.90 -7.69 -13.57
C TYR A 58 17.38 -7.65 -13.70
N TYR A 59 16.89 -6.72 -14.49
CA TYR A 59 15.46 -6.62 -14.79
C TYR A 59 15.22 -6.94 -16.27
N LEU A 60 14.48 -8.01 -16.51
CA LEU A 60 14.05 -8.43 -17.82
C LEU A 60 12.61 -7.99 -18.08
N SER A 61 12.45 -6.96 -18.93
CA SER A 61 11.13 -6.58 -19.45
C SER A 61 10.83 -7.33 -20.73
N THR A 62 9.74 -8.07 -20.74
CA THR A 62 9.36 -8.90 -21.90
C THR A 62 8.36 -8.24 -22.83
N ARG A 63 7.64 -7.22 -22.35
CA ARG A 63 6.55 -6.56 -23.10
C ARG A 63 6.81 -5.09 -23.41
N VAL A 64 7.61 -4.42 -22.60
CA VAL A 64 7.78 -2.97 -22.66
C VAL A 64 9.22 -2.64 -22.98
N SER A 65 9.45 -1.74 -23.94
CA SER A 65 10.80 -1.25 -24.21
C SER A 65 11.33 -0.40 -23.06
N ASP A 66 12.65 -0.34 -22.91
CA ASP A 66 13.33 0.44 -21.89
C ASP A 66 12.87 1.91 -21.86
N GLU A 67 12.71 2.52 -23.05
CA GLU A 67 12.23 3.91 -23.14
C GLU A 67 10.79 4.09 -22.63
N ALA A 68 9.92 3.12 -22.92
CA ALA A 68 8.54 3.13 -22.43
C ALA A 68 8.49 2.89 -20.93
N LEU A 69 9.34 2.00 -20.40
CA LEU A 69 9.49 1.75 -18.96
C LEU A 69 9.93 3.03 -18.23
N PHE A 70 10.98 3.71 -18.71
CA PHE A 70 11.45 4.96 -18.13
C PHE A 70 10.46 6.11 -18.24
N ARG A 71 9.56 6.07 -19.21
CA ARG A 71 8.46 7.03 -19.33
C ARG A 71 7.37 6.77 -18.31
N GLN A 72 7.05 5.49 -18.06
CA GLN A 72 6.06 5.08 -17.08
C GLN A 72 6.57 5.23 -15.64
N PHE A 73 7.86 4.99 -15.41
CA PHE A 73 8.53 5.04 -14.12
C PHE A 73 9.70 6.04 -14.13
N PRO A 74 9.44 7.36 -14.14
CA PRO A 74 10.50 8.37 -14.24
C PRO A 74 11.56 8.29 -13.14
N TRP A 75 11.19 7.79 -11.95
CA TRP A 75 12.07 7.61 -10.81
C TRP A 75 13.15 6.53 -11.03
N VAL A 76 12.90 5.54 -11.88
CA VAL A 76 13.91 4.54 -12.29
C VAL A 76 15.03 5.18 -13.11
N ARG A 77 14.75 6.27 -13.81
CA ARG A 77 15.71 6.99 -14.66
C ARG A 77 16.77 7.75 -13.85
N GLU A 78 16.45 8.13 -12.63
CA GLU A 78 17.32 8.94 -11.75
C GLU A 78 18.34 8.10 -10.97
N GLN A 79 18.24 6.77 -11.01
CA GLN A 79 19.03 5.83 -10.24
C GLN A 79 20.01 5.02 -11.11
N LYS A 80 21.00 4.38 -10.46
CA LYS A 80 21.96 3.46 -11.08
C LYS A 80 21.34 2.28 -11.82
N MET A 81 20.07 1.95 -11.52
CA MET A 81 19.27 0.94 -12.23
C MET A 81 19.25 1.12 -13.75
N ARG A 82 19.40 2.35 -14.24
CA ARG A 82 19.40 2.65 -15.67
C ARG A 82 20.40 1.81 -16.46
N ASP A 83 21.59 1.57 -15.90
CA ASP A 83 22.65 0.85 -16.61
C ASP A 83 22.35 -0.65 -16.70
N ASN A 84 21.68 -1.23 -15.72
CA ASN A 84 21.33 -2.65 -15.72
C ASN A 84 20.14 -2.96 -16.65
N VAL A 85 19.14 -2.10 -16.72
CA VAL A 85 18.01 -2.21 -17.65
C VAL A 85 18.44 -1.93 -19.09
N LEU A 86 19.30 -0.93 -19.33
CA LEU A 86 19.79 -0.56 -20.68
C LEU A 86 20.77 -1.58 -21.27
N LYS A 87 21.59 -2.26 -20.45
CA LYS A 87 22.53 -3.29 -20.92
C LYS A 87 21.78 -4.45 -21.56
N ALA A 88 20.65 -4.87 -20.98
CA ALA A 88 19.83 -5.97 -21.51
C ALA A 88 19.33 -5.70 -22.93
N GLY A 89 18.69 -4.56 -23.16
CA GLY A 89 18.13 -4.21 -24.49
C GLY A 89 19.20 -4.02 -25.58
N LYS A 90 20.35 -3.43 -25.25
CA LYS A 90 21.44 -3.22 -26.21
C LYS A 90 22.14 -4.51 -26.59
N THR A 91 22.43 -5.36 -25.64
CA THR A 91 23.10 -6.65 -25.86
C THR A 91 22.23 -7.55 -26.72
N PHE A 92 20.92 -7.60 -26.47
CA PHE A 92 19.95 -8.33 -27.27
C PHE A 92 19.92 -7.88 -28.75
N LEU A 93 19.84 -6.57 -29.00
CA LEU A 93 19.83 -6.03 -30.36
C LEU A 93 21.14 -6.25 -31.12
N GLN A 94 22.27 -6.23 -30.39
CA GLN A 94 23.60 -6.42 -30.99
C GLN A 94 23.82 -7.89 -31.35
N ARG A 95 23.44 -8.81 -30.46
CA ARG A 95 23.57 -10.26 -30.65
C ARG A 95 22.63 -10.82 -31.72
N ASN A 96 21.38 -10.32 -31.82
CA ASN A 96 20.50 -10.67 -32.92
C ASN A 96 21.04 -10.24 -34.29
N LYS A 97 21.79 -9.15 -34.37
CA LYS A 97 22.50 -8.76 -35.61
C LYS A 97 23.70 -9.65 -35.90
N GLU A 98 24.39 -10.11 -34.88
CA GLU A 98 25.52 -11.03 -35.02
C GLU A 98 25.05 -12.44 -35.38
N LEU A 99 23.98 -12.95 -34.76
CA LEU A 99 23.34 -14.22 -35.13
C LEU A 99 22.78 -14.20 -36.55
N ALA A 100 22.10 -13.14 -36.96
CA ALA A 100 21.62 -12.99 -38.34
C ALA A 100 22.78 -12.88 -39.37
N ALA A 101 23.91 -12.29 -38.96
CA ALA A 101 25.10 -12.24 -39.80
C ALA A 101 25.85 -13.58 -39.86
N MET A 102 25.73 -14.44 -38.83
CA MET A 102 26.30 -15.80 -38.81
C MET A 102 25.46 -16.81 -39.63
N GLU A 103 24.11 -16.67 -39.62
CA GLU A 103 23.23 -17.51 -40.46
C GLU A 103 23.52 -17.36 -41.94
N ASP A 104 23.99 -16.18 -42.38
CA ASP A 104 24.36 -15.94 -43.79
C ASP A 104 25.78 -16.46 -44.15
N ALA A 105 26.59 -16.83 -43.16
CA ALA A 105 28.00 -17.03 -43.41
C ALA A 105 28.45 -18.50 -43.65
N HIS A 106 27.96 -19.53 -42.94
CA HIS A 106 28.35 -20.93 -43.17
C HIS A 106 27.34 -21.98 -42.65
N PRO A 107 26.57 -22.63 -43.52
CA PRO A 107 25.62 -23.67 -43.07
C PRO A 107 26.26 -24.99 -42.62
N GLN A 108 27.53 -25.22 -42.89
CA GLN A 108 28.22 -26.48 -42.53
C GLN A 108 28.76 -26.51 -41.13
N VAL A 109 29.15 -25.36 -40.56
CA VAL A 109 29.63 -25.25 -39.16
C VAL A 109 28.50 -25.50 -38.17
N THR A 110 27.29 -25.12 -38.52
CA THR A 110 26.09 -25.30 -37.70
C THR A 110 25.73 -26.77 -37.49
N VAL A 111 25.98 -27.66 -38.45
CA VAL A 111 25.65 -29.09 -38.34
C VAL A 111 26.61 -29.84 -37.44
N ALA A 112 27.93 -29.54 -37.49
CA ALA A 112 28.91 -30.15 -36.62
C ALA A 112 28.72 -29.70 -35.15
N ALA A 113 28.50 -28.42 -34.92
CA ALA A 113 28.20 -27.87 -33.61
C ALA A 113 26.89 -28.43 -33.03
N ALA A 114 25.86 -28.59 -33.85
CA ALA A 114 24.60 -29.21 -33.41
C ALA A 114 24.75 -30.69 -33.03
N LYS A 115 25.58 -31.44 -33.74
CA LYS A 115 25.88 -32.85 -33.42
C LYS A 115 26.64 -33.02 -32.11
N GLU A 116 27.60 -32.15 -31.85
CA GLU A 116 28.37 -32.18 -30.61
C GLU A 116 27.54 -31.70 -29.41
N LEU A 117 26.71 -30.71 -29.64
CA LEU A 117 25.68 -30.26 -28.67
C LEU A 117 24.75 -31.40 -28.30
N LEU A 118 24.20 -32.12 -29.27
CA LEU A 118 23.34 -33.29 -29.03
C LEU A 118 24.06 -34.42 -28.28
N ARG A 119 25.35 -34.60 -28.50
CA ARG A 119 26.18 -35.57 -27.73
C ARG A 119 26.43 -35.12 -26.28
N ALA A 120 26.66 -33.83 -26.05
CA ALA A 120 26.83 -33.26 -24.74
C ALA A 120 25.51 -33.35 -23.93
N LEU A 121 24.40 -33.04 -24.57
CA LEU A 121 23.07 -33.10 -24.01
C LEU A 121 22.63 -34.50 -23.56
N ASN A 122 22.98 -35.53 -24.34
CA ASN A 122 22.72 -36.92 -23.95
C ASN A 122 23.55 -37.44 -22.79
N ARG A 123 24.51 -36.64 -22.27
CA ARG A 123 25.42 -37.00 -21.17
C ARG A 123 25.16 -36.28 -19.87
N THR A 124 24.29 -35.28 -19.89
CA THR A 124 24.10 -34.39 -18.72
C THR A 124 22.67 -34.42 -18.23
N ASP A 125 22.52 -34.46 -16.90
CA ASP A 125 21.24 -34.26 -16.22
C ASP A 125 20.79 -32.80 -16.42
N ASP A 126 19.71 -32.59 -17.07
CA ASP A 126 18.76 -31.47 -17.22
C ASP A 126 19.13 -30.03 -16.68
N SER A 127 20.37 -29.65 -16.53
CA SER A 127 20.76 -28.30 -16.08
C SER A 127 21.15 -27.39 -17.25
N LEU A 128 20.44 -26.27 -17.44
CA LEU A 128 20.76 -25.26 -18.45
C LEU A 128 22.17 -24.67 -18.27
N MET A 129 22.65 -24.60 -17.05
CA MET A 129 23.99 -24.07 -16.74
C MET A 129 25.10 -24.97 -17.26
N VAL A 130 24.94 -26.29 -17.14
CA VAL A 130 25.89 -27.27 -17.67
C VAL A 130 25.88 -27.24 -19.19
N VAL A 131 24.70 -27.18 -19.81
CA VAL A 131 24.54 -27.06 -21.26
C VAL A 131 25.21 -25.80 -21.80
N ARG A 132 25.06 -24.71 -21.11
CA ARG A 132 25.68 -23.43 -21.45
C ARG A 132 27.21 -23.48 -21.38
N THR A 133 27.76 -24.07 -20.32
CA THR A 133 29.20 -24.25 -20.19
C THR A 133 29.77 -25.09 -21.32
N GLU A 134 29.05 -26.14 -21.74
CA GLU A 134 29.46 -26.96 -22.88
C GLU A 134 29.29 -26.23 -24.24
N LEU A 135 28.26 -25.39 -24.38
CA LEU A 135 28.06 -24.51 -25.54
C LEU A 135 29.21 -23.49 -25.69
N HIS A 136 29.63 -22.81 -24.63
CA HIS A 136 30.77 -21.90 -24.66
C HIS A 136 32.07 -22.60 -24.96
N LYS A 137 32.27 -23.84 -24.48
CA LYS A 137 33.39 -24.66 -24.90
C LYS A 137 33.38 -24.97 -26.39
N LEU A 138 32.21 -25.33 -26.92
CA LEU A 138 32.05 -25.63 -28.34
C LEU A 138 32.27 -24.39 -29.21
N GLU A 139 31.74 -23.23 -28.80
CA GLU A 139 32.00 -21.94 -29.47
C GLU A 139 33.50 -21.63 -29.46
N GLY A 140 34.19 -21.79 -28.33
CA GLY A 140 35.64 -21.61 -28.24
C GLY A 140 36.42 -22.58 -29.13
N GLN A 141 35.98 -23.83 -29.29
CA GLN A 141 36.60 -24.83 -30.18
C GLN A 141 36.32 -24.53 -31.66
N ILE A 142 35.16 -23.99 -31.97
CA ILE A 142 34.81 -23.53 -33.34
C ILE A 142 35.66 -22.31 -33.70
N GLU A 143 35.80 -21.34 -32.82
CA GLU A 143 36.61 -20.14 -33.00
C GLU A 143 38.12 -20.48 -33.11
N ALA A 144 38.55 -21.50 -32.38
CA ALA A 144 39.93 -21.97 -32.43
C ALA A 144 40.23 -22.83 -33.68
N GLY A 145 39.25 -23.19 -34.50
CA GLY A 145 39.43 -24.03 -35.67
C GLY A 145 39.74 -25.51 -35.35
N GLU A 146 39.47 -25.95 -34.11
CA GLU A 146 39.82 -27.32 -33.63
C GLU A 146 38.79 -28.37 -34.07
N LEU A 147 37.61 -27.96 -34.57
CA LEU A 147 36.59 -28.86 -35.13
C LEU A 147 36.74 -28.90 -36.65
N THR A 148 37.63 -29.78 -37.12
CA THR A 148 37.78 -30.07 -38.55
C THR A 148 36.89 -31.22 -38.99
N GLU A 149 36.42 -31.11 -40.24
CA GLU A 149 35.56 -32.07 -40.93
C GLU A 149 36.34 -33.37 -41.31
N ASP A 150 36.72 -34.19 -40.38
CA ASP A 150 37.16 -35.56 -40.73
C ASP A 150 36.21 -36.59 -40.10
N GLY A 151 35.24 -37.03 -40.89
CA GLY A 151 34.35 -38.09 -40.48
C GLY A 151 33.03 -38.13 -41.25
N GLU A 152 33.13 -38.35 -42.57
CA GLU A 152 31.99 -38.91 -43.35
C GLU A 152 31.72 -40.33 -42.87
N GLU A 153 30.91 -40.51 -41.85
CA GLU A 153 30.08 -41.71 -41.71
C GLU A 153 28.64 -41.30 -41.46
N GLY A 154 27.84 -41.74 -42.44
CA GLY A 154 26.50 -41.36 -42.67
C GLY A 154 25.59 -41.35 -41.48
N PHE A 155 25.05 -40.19 -41.20
CA PHE A 155 23.79 -40.04 -40.46
C PHE A 155 22.61 -40.24 -41.42
N GLN A 156 22.42 -41.50 -41.87
CA GLN A 156 21.16 -42.05 -42.38
C GLN A 156 20.63 -42.96 -41.30
N GLY A 157 19.84 -42.50 -40.44
CA GLY A 157 19.22 -43.28 -39.40
C GLY A 157 18.24 -42.44 -38.60
N ASP A 158 16.98 -42.58 -38.96
CA ASP A 158 15.82 -42.46 -38.06
C ASP A 158 15.81 -41.36 -36.98
N LEU A 159 15.85 -40.11 -37.42
CA LEU A 159 15.40 -38.99 -36.60
C LEU A 159 13.88 -38.77 -36.66
N MET A 160 13.15 -39.68 -37.34
CA MET A 160 11.70 -39.58 -37.60
C MET A 160 10.87 -40.72 -37.07
N SER A 161 11.35 -41.58 -36.17
CA SER A 161 10.50 -42.60 -35.54
C SER A 161 10.60 -42.55 -34.02
N GLU A 162 9.45 -42.22 -33.44
CA GLU A 162 9.06 -42.49 -32.05
C GLU A 162 9.91 -41.88 -30.95
N GLY A 163 9.69 -40.66 -30.70
CA GLY A 163 10.04 -39.92 -29.56
C GLY A 163 9.99 -38.48 -29.96
N GLU A 164 9.07 -37.72 -29.44
CA GLU A 164 9.25 -36.30 -29.30
C GLU A 164 10.64 -36.11 -28.62
N ILE A 165 11.68 -36.01 -29.44
CA ILE A 165 12.85 -35.25 -29.04
C ILE A 165 12.32 -33.83 -29.05
N THR A 166 11.53 -33.53 -28.05
CA THR A 166 11.38 -32.18 -27.62
C THR A 166 12.79 -31.74 -27.43
N PHE A 167 13.23 -30.81 -28.28
CA PHE A 167 14.36 -29.93 -27.96
C PHE A 167 13.97 -29.16 -26.69
N ASP A 168 14.00 -29.91 -25.61
CA ASP A 168 13.60 -29.52 -24.30
C ASP A 168 14.67 -28.70 -23.62
N LEU A 169 15.75 -28.66 -24.27
CA LEU A 169 16.85 -27.88 -23.90
C LEU A 169 16.75 -26.58 -24.58
N GLY A 170 16.39 -25.76 -23.72
CA GLY A 170 16.68 -24.38 -23.82
C GLY A 170 17.30 -24.03 -25.14
N ILE A 171 16.47 -23.77 -26.13
CA ILE A 171 16.73 -22.60 -26.91
C ILE A 171 17.04 -21.59 -25.82
N MET A 172 18.34 -21.33 -25.57
CA MET A 172 18.76 -20.33 -24.60
C MET A 172 18.07 -19.07 -25.06
N LEU A 173 17.08 -18.66 -24.27
CA LEU A 173 16.33 -17.48 -24.59
C LEU A 173 17.31 -16.33 -24.49
N PRO A 174 17.61 -15.58 -25.55
CA PRO A 174 18.65 -14.56 -25.54
C PRO A 174 18.49 -13.55 -24.40
N GLU A 175 17.24 -13.32 -24.00
CA GLU A 175 16.93 -12.45 -22.88
C GLU A 175 17.37 -13.02 -21.52
N LEU A 176 17.28 -14.33 -21.34
CA LEU A 176 17.71 -14.99 -20.10
C LEU A 176 19.23 -15.20 -20.07
N GLU A 177 19.86 -15.34 -21.22
CA GLU A 177 21.32 -15.51 -21.33
C GLU A 177 22.08 -14.38 -20.64
N VAL A 178 21.64 -13.13 -20.82
CA VAL A 178 22.22 -11.99 -20.11
C VAL A 178 22.10 -12.12 -18.58
N GLY A 179 21.00 -12.71 -18.11
CA GLY A 179 20.79 -13.01 -16.69
C GLY A 179 21.78 -14.07 -16.18
N TYR A 180 22.00 -15.13 -16.96
CA TYR A 180 23.00 -16.17 -16.65
C TYR A 180 24.43 -15.60 -16.61
N ASP A 181 24.82 -14.80 -17.62
CA ASP A 181 26.14 -14.13 -17.67
C ASP A 181 26.37 -13.25 -16.44
N MET A 182 25.33 -12.53 -16.03
CA MET A 182 25.42 -11.69 -14.84
C MET A 182 25.62 -12.52 -13.57
N VAL A 183 24.91 -13.65 -13.43
CA VAL A 183 25.09 -14.54 -12.29
C VAL A 183 26.50 -15.10 -12.26
N GLU A 184 27.00 -15.64 -13.37
CA GLU A 184 28.36 -16.20 -13.47
C GLU A 184 29.44 -15.17 -13.14
N THR A 185 29.30 -13.95 -13.67
CA THR A 185 30.26 -12.86 -13.46
C THR A 185 30.33 -12.41 -11.99
N ASN A 186 29.21 -12.53 -11.26
CA ASN A 186 29.11 -12.06 -9.88
C ASN A 186 29.28 -13.16 -8.83
N LEU A 187 29.42 -14.45 -9.22
CA LEU A 187 29.65 -15.51 -8.24
C LEU A 187 30.88 -15.23 -7.38
N PRO A 188 30.87 -15.48 -6.07
CA PRO A 188 29.81 -16.13 -5.28
C PRO A 188 28.78 -15.15 -4.68
N ALA A 189 28.72 -13.90 -5.15
CA ALA A 189 27.75 -12.93 -4.64
C ALA A 189 26.32 -13.33 -5.04
N LYS A 190 25.39 -13.19 -4.10
CA LYS A 190 23.99 -13.42 -4.34
C LYS A 190 23.43 -12.35 -5.29
N THR A 191 22.77 -12.77 -6.36
CA THR A 191 22.19 -11.87 -7.37
C THR A 191 20.66 -11.87 -7.33
N LEU A 192 20.02 -10.85 -7.90
CA LEU A 192 18.58 -10.71 -8.03
C LEU A 192 18.19 -10.56 -9.50
N ILE A 193 17.40 -11.50 -10.01
CA ILE A 193 16.82 -11.43 -11.36
C ILE A 193 15.31 -11.19 -11.26
N VAL A 194 14.80 -10.28 -12.06
CA VAL A 194 13.36 -10.05 -12.22
C VAL A 194 12.95 -10.36 -13.66
N VAL A 195 11.95 -11.21 -13.81
CA VAL A 195 11.35 -11.56 -15.11
C VAL A 195 9.90 -11.01 -15.15
N ASP A 196 9.71 -9.94 -15.91
CA ASP A 196 8.40 -9.26 -16.03
C ASP A 196 7.91 -9.22 -17.49
N SER A 197 7.06 -10.15 -17.94
CA SER A 197 6.42 -11.27 -17.26
C SER A 197 6.83 -12.61 -17.86
N ILE A 198 6.73 -13.66 -17.06
CA ILE A 198 7.01 -15.03 -17.53
C ILE A 198 5.96 -15.50 -18.56
N ASP A 199 4.70 -15.04 -18.45
CA ASP A 199 3.65 -15.33 -19.43
C ASP A 199 4.03 -14.85 -20.83
N ALA A 200 4.62 -13.67 -20.96
CA ALA A 200 5.01 -13.12 -22.25
C ALA A 200 6.20 -13.88 -22.87
N LEU A 201 7.14 -14.37 -22.06
CA LEU A 201 8.19 -15.28 -22.53
C LEU A 201 7.58 -16.59 -23.03
N SER A 202 6.68 -17.17 -22.24
CA SER A 202 5.97 -18.40 -22.58
C SER A 202 5.24 -18.28 -23.93
N GLU A 203 4.50 -17.19 -24.14
CA GLU A 203 3.79 -16.93 -25.39
C GLU A 203 4.73 -16.73 -26.57
N ARG A 204 5.81 -15.97 -26.39
CA ARG A 204 6.76 -15.63 -27.46
C ARG A 204 7.49 -16.85 -28.01
N TYR A 205 7.89 -17.76 -27.14
CA TYR A 205 8.69 -18.93 -27.51
C TYR A 205 7.91 -20.24 -27.57
N GLY A 206 6.60 -20.22 -27.27
CA GLY A 206 5.76 -21.43 -27.25
C GLY A 206 6.13 -22.46 -26.21
N ILE A 207 6.88 -22.03 -25.15
CA ILE A 207 7.31 -22.89 -24.04
C ILE A 207 6.38 -22.68 -22.87
N GLN A 208 5.92 -23.75 -22.22
CA GLN A 208 5.07 -23.64 -21.04
C GLN A 208 5.77 -22.86 -19.91
N ALA A 209 5.08 -21.86 -19.35
CA ALA A 209 5.62 -21.02 -18.25
C ALA A 209 6.12 -21.84 -17.05
N GLN A 210 5.42 -22.91 -16.70
CA GLN A 210 5.79 -23.85 -15.66
C GLN A 210 7.18 -24.47 -15.90
N ARG A 211 7.46 -24.82 -17.15
CA ARG A 211 8.73 -25.41 -17.55
C ARG A 211 9.86 -24.40 -17.46
N LEU A 212 9.65 -23.18 -17.95
CA LEU A 212 10.63 -22.09 -17.81
C LEU A 212 10.99 -21.85 -16.34
N VAL A 213 9.97 -21.76 -15.46
CA VAL A 213 10.21 -21.54 -14.03
C VAL A 213 10.94 -22.72 -13.41
N ASN A 214 10.58 -23.97 -13.72
CA ASN A 214 11.27 -25.15 -13.21
C ASN A 214 12.77 -25.16 -13.54
N THR A 215 13.10 -24.81 -14.79
CA THR A 215 14.49 -24.76 -15.24
C THR A 215 15.25 -23.66 -14.53
N LEU A 216 14.71 -22.44 -14.51
CA LEU A 216 15.33 -21.30 -13.81
C LEU A 216 15.45 -21.55 -12.30
N GLN A 217 14.51 -22.27 -11.70
CA GLN A 217 14.55 -22.67 -10.29
C GLN A 217 15.76 -23.57 -10.01
N LYS A 218 15.93 -24.63 -10.81
CA LYS A 218 17.06 -25.54 -10.64
C LYS A 218 18.41 -24.84 -10.87
N ASP A 219 18.52 -24.13 -11.98
CA ASP A 219 19.81 -23.59 -12.41
C ASP A 219 20.27 -22.40 -11.58
N LEU A 220 19.39 -21.44 -11.35
CA LEU A 220 19.76 -20.16 -10.74
C LEU A 220 19.47 -20.13 -9.24
N VAL A 221 18.30 -20.62 -8.81
CA VAL A 221 17.93 -20.55 -7.40
C VAL A 221 18.66 -21.61 -6.59
N GLU A 222 18.63 -22.88 -7.01
CA GLU A 222 19.20 -23.99 -6.25
C GLU A 222 20.70 -24.09 -6.41
N ASN A 223 21.23 -23.97 -7.65
CA ASN A 223 22.66 -24.17 -7.93
C ASN A 223 23.51 -22.91 -7.73
N SER A 224 22.94 -21.71 -7.95
CA SER A 224 23.71 -20.45 -7.93
C SER A 224 23.30 -19.50 -6.81
N ALA A 225 22.42 -19.92 -5.90
CA ALA A 225 21.89 -19.10 -4.80
C ALA A 225 21.31 -17.74 -5.25
N THR A 226 20.82 -17.65 -6.48
CA THR A 226 20.24 -16.44 -7.07
C THR A 226 18.80 -16.24 -6.61
N ASN A 227 18.41 -15.02 -6.32
CA ASN A 227 17.00 -14.66 -6.13
C ASN A 227 16.34 -14.39 -7.46
N ILE A 228 15.12 -14.91 -7.66
CA ILE A 228 14.35 -14.63 -8.87
C ILE A 228 12.93 -14.17 -8.51
N VAL A 229 12.48 -13.08 -9.12
CA VAL A 229 11.09 -12.62 -9.06
C VAL A 229 10.43 -12.84 -10.41
N TYR A 230 9.36 -13.62 -10.44
CA TYR A 230 8.53 -13.85 -11.63
C TYR A 230 7.22 -13.07 -11.51
N THR A 231 6.88 -12.25 -12.49
CA THR A 231 5.52 -11.70 -12.55
C THR A 231 4.63 -12.53 -13.46
N LEU A 232 3.39 -12.73 -13.04
CA LEU A 232 2.34 -13.48 -13.75
C LEU A 232 1.11 -12.59 -13.96
N GLU A 233 0.52 -12.64 -15.16
CA GLU A 233 -0.70 -11.87 -15.48
C GLU A 233 -1.97 -12.68 -15.24
N LYS A 234 -1.99 -13.47 -14.19
CA LYS A 234 -3.13 -14.30 -13.77
C LYS A 234 -3.42 -14.07 -12.30
N SER A 235 -4.69 -13.94 -11.97
CA SER A 235 -5.19 -13.97 -10.59
C SER A 235 -5.70 -15.39 -10.27
N GLY A 236 -5.64 -15.76 -9.00
CA GLY A 236 -6.09 -17.06 -8.53
C GLY A 236 -5.00 -18.13 -8.46
N LYS A 237 -5.39 -19.38 -8.21
CA LYS A 237 -4.46 -20.51 -8.08
C LYS A 237 -3.92 -20.92 -9.44
N THR A 238 -2.60 -21.10 -9.49
CA THR A 238 -1.89 -21.56 -10.69
C THR A 238 -0.94 -22.71 -10.33
N ASP A 239 -0.53 -23.49 -11.31
CA ASP A 239 0.47 -24.56 -11.11
C ASP A 239 1.83 -23.99 -10.67
N MET A 240 2.06 -22.70 -10.95
CA MET A 240 3.27 -21.97 -10.52
C MET A 240 3.36 -21.77 -9.01
N ASP A 241 2.22 -21.81 -8.29
CA ASP A 241 2.17 -21.61 -6.84
C ASP A 241 2.92 -22.73 -6.08
N TYR A 242 3.07 -23.89 -6.69
CA TYR A 242 3.84 -25.02 -6.11
C TYR A 242 5.34 -24.86 -6.31
N LEU A 243 5.76 -24.22 -7.41
CA LEU A 243 7.16 -24.11 -7.81
C LEU A 243 7.88 -23.02 -7.04
N GLY A 244 7.27 -21.84 -6.92
CA GLY A 244 7.89 -20.71 -6.20
C GLY A 244 8.09 -21.00 -4.71
N ASP A 245 9.19 -20.50 -4.15
CA ASP A 245 9.42 -20.52 -2.70
C ASP A 245 8.56 -19.49 -1.98
N GLY A 246 8.33 -18.36 -2.62
CA GLY A 246 7.35 -17.35 -2.22
C GLY A 246 6.26 -17.15 -3.27
N VAL A 247 5.04 -16.92 -2.82
CA VAL A 247 3.88 -16.62 -3.68
C VAL A 247 3.13 -15.45 -3.07
N ILE A 248 2.96 -14.39 -3.86
CA ILE A 248 2.16 -13.22 -3.50
C ILE A 248 1.12 -12.94 -4.57
N GLN A 249 -0.04 -12.51 -4.13
CA GLN A 249 -1.13 -12.10 -5.01
C GLN A 249 -1.43 -10.62 -4.84
N MET A 250 -1.48 -9.90 -5.94
CA MET A 250 -1.85 -8.48 -5.98
C MET A 250 -3.23 -8.32 -6.60
N LEU A 251 -4.12 -7.65 -5.89
CA LEU A 251 -5.50 -7.45 -6.30
C LEU A 251 -5.84 -5.95 -6.35
N SER A 252 -6.69 -5.61 -7.30
CA SER A 252 -7.33 -4.29 -7.38
C SER A 252 -8.83 -4.52 -7.52
N GLU A 253 -9.56 -4.21 -6.47
CA GLU A 253 -11.00 -4.46 -6.37
C GLU A 253 -11.77 -3.14 -6.33
N ASP A 254 -13.02 -3.16 -6.80
CA ASP A 254 -13.97 -2.08 -6.55
C ASP A 254 -14.84 -2.42 -5.34
N ARG A 255 -14.86 -1.52 -4.36
CA ARG A 255 -15.76 -1.61 -3.21
C ARG A 255 -16.59 -0.33 -3.12
N GLN A 256 -17.86 -0.42 -3.46
CA GLN A 256 -18.78 0.71 -3.43
C GLN A 256 -18.35 1.90 -4.33
N GLY A 257 -17.83 1.60 -5.52
CA GLY A 257 -17.34 2.62 -6.45
C GLY A 257 -15.97 3.20 -6.07
N ARG A 258 -15.22 2.54 -5.19
CA ARG A 258 -13.88 2.95 -4.74
C ARG A 258 -12.89 1.84 -4.95
N ARG A 259 -11.75 2.20 -5.51
CA ARG A 259 -10.66 1.24 -5.71
C ARG A 259 -10.01 0.86 -4.39
N ILE A 260 -9.82 -0.43 -4.18
CA ILE A 260 -9.02 -1.00 -3.09
C ILE A 260 -7.86 -1.77 -3.73
N ARG A 261 -6.64 -1.54 -3.24
CA ARG A 261 -5.46 -2.29 -3.63
C ARG A 261 -4.93 -3.10 -2.46
N GLN A 262 -4.78 -4.39 -2.67
CA GLN A 262 -4.23 -5.28 -1.66
C GLN A 262 -3.16 -6.21 -2.23
N LEU A 263 -2.20 -6.56 -1.39
CA LEU A 263 -1.21 -7.59 -1.61
C LEU A 263 -1.41 -8.65 -0.54
N SER A 264 -1.55 -9.91 -0.97
CA SER A 264 -1.68 -11.06 -0.08
C SER A 264 -0.46 -11.96 -0.23
N ILE A 265 0.17 -12.32 0.87
CA ILE A 265 1.24 -13.31 0.91
C ILE A 265 0.59 -14.68 1.10
N GLU A 266 0.64 -15.51 0.06
CA GLU A 266 0.06 -16.86 0.12
C GLU A 266 1.03 -17.87 0.70
N LYS A 267 2.34 -17.64 0.47
CA LYS A 267 3.40 -18.57 0.87
C LYS A 267 4.75 -17.83 0.92
N LEU A 268 5.53 -18.08 1.97
CA LEU A 268 6.97 -17.81 2.02
C LEU A 268 7.62 -19.02 2.70
N ARG A 269 8.36 -19.82 1.93
CA ARG A 269 8.97 -21.04 2.43
C ARG A 269 10.08 -20.70 3.44
N GLY A 270 10.03 -21.34 4.60
CA GLY A 270 11.03 -21.11 5.66
C GLY A 270 10.80 -19.85 6.51
N GLN A 271 9.72 -19.07 6.27
CA GLN A 271 9.38 -17.91 7.10
C GLN A 271 7.96 -18.00 7.67
N ALA A 272 7.80 -17.56 8.91
CA ALA A 272 6.49 -17.38 9.52
C ALA A 272 5.89 -16.05 9.02
N VAL A 273 4.68 -16.11 8.46
CA VAL A 273 3.98 -14.94 7.93
C VAL A 273 2.92 -14.52 8.93
N GLU A 274 3.27 -13.60 9.86
CA GLU A 274 2.32 -13.08 10.85
C GLU A 274 1.29 -12.17 10.17
N ARG A 275 1.75 -11.30 9.27
CA ARG A 275 0.89 -10.42 8.48
C ARG A 275 0.90 -10.88 7.03
N TRP A 276 -0.18 -11.51 6.61
CA TRP A 276 -0.30 -12.06 5.26
C TRP A 276 -1.00 -11.11 4.27
N LYS A 277 -1.65 -10.03 4.77
CA LYS A 277 -2.43 -9.09 3.95
C LYS A 277 -1.98 -7.66 4.17
N TYR A 278 -1.69 -6.95 3.09
CA TYR A 278 -1.29 -5.56 3.06
C TYR A 278 -2.20 -4.77 2.14
N TYR A 279 -2.63 -3.60 2.59
CA TYR A 279 -3.20 -2.59 1.70
C TYR A 279 -2.11 -1.63 1.28
N PHE A 280 -2.23 -1.08 0.07
CA PHE A 280 -1.23 -0.19 -0.48
C PHE A 280 -1.81 0.85 -1.44
N THR A 281 -1.05 1.87 -1.74
CA THR A 281 -1.33 2.85 -2.79
C THR A 281 -0.23 2.84 -3.85
N LEU A 282 -0.59 3.31 -5.05
CA LEU A 282 0.36 3.65 -6.12
C LEU A 282 0.46 5.17 -6.32
N ASN A 283 0.06 5.95 -5.33
CA ASN A 283 0.12 7.41 -5.41
C ASN A 283 1.56 7.89 -5.62
N GLY A 284 1.74 8.78 -6.61
CA GLY A 284 3.08 9.24 -7.00
C GLY A 284 3.87 8.23 -7.85
N GLY A 285 3.23 7.16 -8.38
CA GLY A 285 3.86 6.16 -9.25
C GLY A 285 4.75 5.16 -8.51
N ARG A 286 4.70 5.14 -7.18
CA ARG A 286 5.41 4.19 -6.32
C ARG A 286 4.42 3.45 -5.43
N MET A 287 4.72 2.19 -5.15
CA MET A 287 3.99 1.42 -4.16
C MET A 287 4.38 1.88 -2.77
N THR A 288 3.37 2.12 -1.94
CA THR A 288 3.54 2.33 -0.50
C THR A 288 2.54 1.46 0.24
N VAL A 289 3.01 0.43 0.93
CA VAL A 289 2.15 -0.37 1.81
C VAL A 289 1.81 0.41 3.06
N PHE A 290 0.60 0.22 3.56
CA PHE A 290 0.14 0.84 4.79
C PHE A 290 0.52 -0.02 5.99
N ASP A 291 1.03 0.63 7.02
CA ASP A 291 1.29 -0.03 8.30
C ASP A 291 -0.02 -0.21 9.09
N PRO A 292 -0.06 -1.17 10.02
CA PRO A 292 -1.15 -1.23 10.98
C PRO A 292 -1.26 0.09 11.74
N THR A 293 -2.48 0.59 11.87
CA THR A 293 -2.74 1.83 12.61
C THR A 293 -2.59 1.56 14.09
N TRP A 294 -1.56 2.14 14.67
CA TRP A 294 -1.31 2.10 16.10
C TRP A 294 -1.32 3.53 16.64
N VAL A 295 -2.30 3.85 17.44
CA VAL A 295 -2.46 5.18 18.03
C VAL A 295 -2.23 5.11 19.52
N ARG A 296 -1.31 5.93 20.01
CA ARG A 296 -1.11 6.14 21.44
C ARG A 296 -1.04 7.64 21.69
N ILE A 297 -1.93 8.14 22.52
CA ILE A 297 -1.90 9.55 22.95
C ILE A 297 -0.82 9.70 24.00
N PRO A 298 0.18 10.57 23.80
CA PRO A 298 1.26 10.77 24.78
C PRO A 298 0.74 11.36 26.09
N GLU A 299 1.40 11.03 27.20
CA GLU A 299 1.09 11.61 28.51
C GLU A 299 1.46 13.09 28.59
N GLN A 300 2.50 13.49 27.87
CA GLN A 300 2.94 14.88 27.74
C GLN A 300 2.94 15.28 26.27
N MET A 301 2.33 16.40 25.96
CA MET A 301 2.20 16.90 24.60
C MET A 301 2.54 18.38 24.53
N ARG A 302 3.08 18.79 23.40
CA ARG A 302 3.19 20.22 23.07
C ARG A 302 1.85 20.75 22.59
N PRO A 303 1.62 22.08 22.71
CA PRO A 303 0.45 22.71 22.13
C PRO A 303 0.27 22.34 20.66
N MET A 304 -0.96 22.05 20.28
CA MET A 304 -1.30 21.73 18.90
C MET A 304 -1.34 23.03 18.08
N PRO A 305 -0.69 23.07 16.89
CA PRO A 305 -0.84 24.21 16.00
C PRO A 305 -2.27 24.31 15.48
N THR A 306 -2.82 25.51 15.45
CA THR A 306 -4.15 25.76 14.87
C THR A 306 -4.11 25.70 13.34
N VAL A 307 -5.16 25.14 12.75
CA VAL A 307 -5.36 25.22 11.30
C VAL A 307 -5.80 26.65 10.92
N PRO A 308 -5.12 27.33 9.99
CA PRO A 308 -5.45 28.70 9.62
C PRO A 308 -6.92 28.90 9.24
N ILE A 309 -7.50 30.03 9.63
CA ILE A 309 -8.83 30.45 9.18
C ILE A 309 -8.69 30.99 7.76
N THR A 310 -9.20 30.27 6.78
CA THR A 310 -9.16 30.67 5.36
C THR A 310 -10.47 31.31 4.92
N ASP A 311 -11.56 31.07 5.64
CA ASP A 311 -12.90 31.55 5.32
C ASP A 311 -13.75 31.59 6.62
N GLU A 312 -14.49 32.68 6.79
CA GLU A 312 -15.40 32.84 7.95
C GLU A 312 -16.66 31.98 7.87
N LEU A 313 -16.98 31.44 6.70
CA LEU A 313 -18.16 30.61 6.48
C LEU A 313 -17.92 29.14 6.84
N THR A 314 -16.69 28.77 7.17
CA THR A 314 -16.32 27.39 7.47
C THR A 314 -15.55 27.26 8.79
N VAL A 315 -15.55 26.05 9.34
CA VAL A 315 -14.78 25.63 10.51
C VAL A 315 -13.86 24.47 10.08
N SER A 316 -12.64 24.43 10.61
CA SER A 316 -11.73 23.31 10.38
C SER A 316 -12.16 22.09 11.18
N SER A 317 -11.87 20.90 10.67
CA SER A 317 -11.93 19.64 11.41
C SER A 317 -10.81 19.49 12.47
N GLY A 318 -9.92 20.50 12.60
CA GLY A 318 -8.70 20.42 13.41
C GLY A 318 -7.57 19.63 12.75
N ASN A 319 -7.79 19.20 11.51
CA ASN A 319 -6.82 18.45 10.71
C ASN A 319 -6.81 18.96 9.27
N GLU A 320 -5.70 19.59 8.89
CA GLU A 320 -5.55 20.18 7.55
C GLU A 320 -5.69 19.14 6.43
N SER A 321 -5.20 17.91 6.65
CA SER A 321 -5.31 16.84 5.67
C SER A 321 -6.77 16.37 5.50
N MET A 322 -7.56 16.30 6.56
CA MET A 322 -9.00 16.04 6.47
C MET A 322 -9.73 17.17 5.75
N ASP A 323 -9.42 18.42 6.08
CA ASP A 323 -10.02 19.59 5.43
C ASP A 323 -9.73 19.62 3.93
N GLN A 324 -8.54 19.14 3.52
CA GLN A 324 -8.14 19.05 2.11
C GLN A 324 -8.98 18.03 1.32
N TYR A 325 -9.24 16.84 1.89
CA TYR A 325 -9.93 15.77 1.17
C TYR A 325 -11.45 15.81 1.32
N PHE A 326 -11.97 16.17 2.49
CA PHE A 326 -13.42 16.18 2.76
C PHE A 326 -14.03 17.57 2.66
N GLY A 327 -13.19 18.59 2.60
CA GLY A 327 -13.60 19.99 2.70
C GLY A 327 -13.74 20.45 4.16
N ARG A 328 -13.59 21.75 4.37
CA ARG A 328 -13.87 22.37 5.68
C ARG A 328 -15.35 22.30 6.00
N ILE A 329 -15.69 22.28 7.26
CA ILE A 329 -17.05 22.14 7.76
C ILE A 329 -17.81 23.46 7.56
N PRO A 330 -18.87 23.51 6.74
CA PRO A 330 -19.66 24.72 6.60
C PRO A 330 -20.38 25.08 7.90
N ARG A 331 -20.43 26.36 8.26
CA ARG A 331 -21.23 26.81 9.41
C ARG A 331 -22.71 26.47 9.22
N GLY A 332 -23.39 26.20 10.33
CA GLY A 332 -24.79 25.78 10.31
C GLY A 332 -25.02 24.37 9.77
N SER A 333 -24.02 23.46 9.88
CA SER A 333 -24.16 22.10 9.38
C SER A 333 -24.05 21.04 10.46
N LEU A 334 -24.70 19.89 10.17
CA LEU A 334 -24.49 18.61 10.84
C LEU A 334 -23.45 17.80 10.06
N VAL A 335 -22.43 17.31 10.74
CA VAL A 335 -21.40 16.42 10.22
C VAL A 335 -21.58 15.06 10.87
N LEU A 336 -21.46 13.98 10.11
CA LEU A 336 -21.45 12.62 10.65
C LEU A 336 -20.05 12.02 10.50
N TRP A 337 -19.50 11.60 11.61
CA TRP A 337 -18.36 10.70 11.69
C TRP A 337 -18.87 9.30 12.07
N GLU A 338 -18.93 8.41 11.09
CA GLU A 338 -19.39 7.03 11.26
C GLU A 338 -18.17 6.12 11.46
N PHE A 339 -18.13 5.37 12.56
CA PHE A 339 -17.04 4.46 12.88
C PHE A 339 -17.46 3.00 12.79
N GLY A 340 -16.62 2.19 12.11
CA GLY A 340 -16.68 0.74 12.20
C GLY A 340 -16.39 0.26 13.62
N LEU A 341 -16.93 -0.91 13.99
CA LEU A 341 -16.79 -1.45 15.36
C LEU A 341 -15.35 -1.84 15.71
N ASP A 342 -14.54 -2.13 14.69
CA ASP A 342 -13.16 -2.55 14.85
C ASP A 342 -12.18 -1.37 14.92
N VAL A 343 -12.67 -0.12 14.77
CA VAL A 343 -11.84 1.08 14.91
C VAL A 343 -11.59 1.34 16.39
N HIS A 344 -10.29 1.38 16.76
CA HIS A 344 -9.91 1.58 18.15
C HIS A 344 -10.35 2.96 18.68
N GLN A 345 -10.83 3.01 19.94
CA GLN A 345 -11.33 4.23 20.57
C GLN A 345 -10.32 5.39 20.58
N ASP A 346 -9.01 5.10 20.65
CA ASP A 346 -7.98 6.15 20.64
C ASP A 346 -7.92 6.91 19.31
N VAL A 347 -8.30 6.28 18.19
CA VAL A 347 -8.44 6.96 16.89
C VAL A 347 -9.55 8.00 16.98
N VAL A 348 -10.73 7.62 17.53
CA VAL A 348 -11.85 8.54 17.74
C VAL A 348 -11.42 9.68 18.65
N ARG A 349 -10.79 9.33 19.76
CA ARG A 349 -10.31 10.32 20.75
C ARG A 349 -9.31 11.32 20.15
N CYS A 350 -8.37 10.88 19.33
CA CYS A 350 -7.42 11.78 18.66
C CYS A 350 -8.13 12.78 17.75
N LEU A 351 -9.13 12.34 16.98
CA LEU A 351 -9.90 13.22 16.11
C LEU A 351 -10.76 14.21 16.91
N GLU A 352 -11.39 13.76 18.01
CA GLU A 352 -12.14 14.62 18.92
C GLU A 352 -11.23 15.70 19.55
N LEU A 353 -10.09 15.29 20.12
CA LEU A 353 -9.14 16.21 20.72
C LEU A 353 -8.57 17.23 19.72
N ALA A 354 -8.32 16.79 18.47
CA ALA A 354 -7.80 17.67 17.43
C ALA A 354 -8.80 18.77 17.08
N VAL A 355 -10.06 18.43 16.82
CA VAL A 355 -11.09 19.44 16.46
C VAL A 355 -11.43 20.34 17.66
N MET A 356 -11.54 19.79 18.86
CA MET A 356 -11.80 20.58 20.08
C MET A 356 -10.67 21.57 20.36
N SER A 357 -9.42 21.10 20.24
CA SER A 357 -8.23 21.92 20.46
C SER A 357 -8.17 23.09 19.45
N ASP A 358 -8.40 22.83 18.17
CA ASP A 358 -8.41 23.85 17.13
C ASP A 358 -9.48 24.92 17.35
N VAL A 359 -10.68 24.48 17.77
CA VAL A 359 -11.82 25.37 18.04
C VAL A 359 -11.59 26.24 19.27
N LEU A 360 -11.14 25.64 20.37
CA LEU A 360 -10.88 26.34 21.63
C LEU A 360 -9.74 27.36 21.50
N GLN A 361 -8.63 27.02 20.84
CA GLN A 361 -7.51 27.94 20.62
C GLN A 361 -7.89 29.16 19.78
N LYS A 362 -8.98 29.07 19.01
CA LYS A 362 -9.57 30.18 18.25
C LYS A 362 -10.55 31.02 19.09
N GLY A 363 -10.59 30.83 20.41
CA GLY A 363 -11.49 31.54 21.31
C GLY A 363 -12.96 31.19 21.13
N ARG A 364 -13.26 29.95 20.67
CA ARG A 364 -14.63 29.46 20.44
C ARG A 364 -15.01 28.43 21.49
N GLY A 365 -16.31 28.26 21.73
CA GLY A 365 -16.79 27.30 22.74
C GLY A 365 -17.06 25.91 22.16
N VAL A 366 -16.90 24.89 23.01
CA VAL A 366 -17.12 23.49 22.71
C VAL A 366 -18.06 22.85 23.73
N ALA A 367 -19.14 22.20 23.26
CA ALA A 367 -19.96 21.28 24.04
C ALA A 367 -19.69 19.85 23.55
N TRP A 368 -19.37 18.93 24.43
CA TRP A 368 -18.97 17.59 24.08
C TRP A 368 -19.65 16.53 24.94
N LEU A 369 -20.39 15.63 24.30
CA LEU A 369 -20.89 14.40 24.89
C LEU A 369 -20.08 13.24 24.29
N PRO A 370 -19.13 12.67 25.07
CA PRO A 370 -18.23 11.66 24.55
C PRO A 370 -18.95 10.36 24.17
N MET A 371 -18.49 9.71 23.10
CA MET A 371 -19.01 8.42 22.67
C MET A 371 -18.64 7.28 23.61
N TYR A 372 -17.47 7.36 24.24
CA TYR A 372 -16.91 6.34 25.14
C TYR A 372 -16.71 6.89 26.55
N ALA A 373 -16.74 5.99 27.54
CA ALA A 373 -16.39 6.32 28.91
C ALA A 373 -15.06 7.10 28.98
N THR A 374 -15.05 8.15 29.78
CA THR A 374 -13.99 9.14 29.73
C THR A 374 -13.46 9.45 31.14
N ASP A 375 -12.14 9.45 31.31
CA ASP A 375 -11.47 10.01 32.47
C ASP A 375 -11.34 11.54 32.29
N TYR A 376 -12.16 12.30 33.02
CA TYR A 376 -12.20 13.76 32.91
C TYR A 376 -10.91 14.42 33.39
N GLY A 377 -10.22 13.85 34.39
CA GLY A 377 -8.93 14.36 34.84
C GLY A 377 -7.83 14.19 33.79
N LEU A 378 -7.89 13.09 33.02
CA LEU A 378 -6.99 12.88 31.91
C LEU A 378 -7.30 13.85 30.75
N VAL A 379 -8.57 14.00 30.39
CA VAL A 379 -8.98 14.94 29.33
C VAL A 379 -8.64 16.38 29.70
N GLU A 380 -8.89 16.79 30.93
CA GLU A 380 -8.50 18.14 31.38
C GLU A 380 -7.00 18.38 31.20
N ARG A 381 -6.17 17.43 31.66
CA ARG A 381 -4.72 17.53 31.47
C ARG A 381 -4.31 17.59 30.01
N GLN A 382 -4.90 16.73 29.18
CA GLN A 382 -4.63 16.71 27.74
C GLN A 382 -5.03 18.03 27.07
N MET A 383 -6.25 18.52 27.31
CA MET A 383 -6.73 19.77 26.73
C MET A 383 -5.93 20.97 27.23
N ARG A 384 -5.51 20.97 28.48
CA ARG A 384 -4.64 22.01 29.07
C ARG A 384 -3.29 22.08 28.33
N MET A 385 -2.70 20.95 28.00
CA MET A 385 -1.45 20.89 27.23
C MET A 385 -1.65 21.33 25.78
N LEU A 386 -2.77 20.96 25.18
CA LEU A 386 -3.03 21.24 23.78
C LEU A 386 -3.45 22.69 23.51
N THR A 387 -4.22 23.32 24.44
CA THR A 387 -4.87 24.61 24.18
C THR A 387 -4.43 25.76 25.10
N GLY A 388 -3.74 25.44 26.21
CA GLY A 388 -3.49 26.41 27.29
C GLY A 388 -4.64 26.48 28.31
N MET A 389 -4.34 27.05 29.47
CA MET A 389 -5.27 27.16 30.62
C MET A 389 -6.45 28.10 30.36
N GLU A 390 -6.21 29.16 29.59
CA GLU A 390 -7.16 30.24 29.34
C GLU A 390 -8.36 29.82 28.47
N ASN A 391 -8.21 28.76 27.69
CA ASN A 391 -9.24 28.31 26.75
C ASN A 391 -10.18 27.24 27.33
N LEU A 392 -9.77 26.58 28.42
CA LEU A 392 -10.56 25.51 29.06
C LEU A 392 -11.95 25.94 29.57
N PRO A 393 -12.11 27.15 30.14
CA PRO A 393 -13.42 27.58 30.64
C PRO A 393 -14.52 27.64 29.57
N ALA A 394 -14.16 27.64 28.26
CA ALA A 394 -15.08 27.62 27.14
C ALA A 394 -15.51 26.19 26.72
N MET A 395 -15.00 25.15 27.39
CA MET A 395 -15.35 23.76 27.14
C MET A 395 -16.42 23.27 28.14
N ARG A 396 -17.40 22.50 27.66
CA ARG A 396 -18.38 21.79 28.49
C ARG A 396 -18.46 20.34 28.07
N ILE A 397 -18.26 19.45 29.04
CA ILE A 397 -18.42 18.00 28.88
C ILE A 397 -19.76 17.63 29.48
N LEU A 398 -20.56 16.90 28.75
CA LEU A 398 -21.90 16.45 29.16
C LEU A 398 -21.81 14.99 29.62
N ASP A 399 -22.22 14.70 30.85
CA ASP A 399 -22.20 13.34 31.40
C ASP A 399 -23.25 13.13 32.48
N THR A 400 -23.70 11.89 32.63
CA THR A 400 -24.70 11.47 33.64
C THR A 400 -24.10 11.16 35.01
N GLN A 401 -22.77 11.09 35.15
CA GLN A 401 -22.11 10.73 36.40
C GLN A 401 -22.03 11.93 37.37
N GLY A 402 -23.01 12.02 38.27
CA GLY A 402 -23.18 13.12 39.20
C GLY A 402 -22.01 13.41 40.15
N ASP A 403 -21.20 12.40 40.50
CA ASP A 403 -20.05 12.57 41.42
C ASP A 403 -18.88 13.33 40.79
N SER A 404 -18.79 13.36 39.47
CA SER A 404 -17.69 14.03 38.73
C SER A 404 -17.96 15.52 38.50
N ALA A 405 -19.22 15.94 38.48
CA ALA A 405 -19.60 17.34 38.20
C ALA A 405 -19.14 18.34 39.27
N GLY A 406 -18.98 17.92 40.51
CA GLY A 406 -18.45 18.77 41.59
C GLY A 406 -16.94 18.87 41.63
N GLN A 407 -16.24 18.00 40.88
CA GLN A 407 -14.78 17.92 40.90
C GLN A 407 -14.13 18.68 39.73
N TYR A 408 -14.84 18.79 38.59
CA TYR A 408 -14.31 19.45 37.41
C TYR A 408 -15.29 20.49 36.87
N ASP A 409 -14.90 21.76 36.85
CA ASP A 409 -15.74 22.89 36.42
C ASP A 409 -16.25 22.78 34.98
N MET A 410 -15.57 21.99 34.13
CA MET A 410 -15.95 21.77 32.73
C MET A 410 -17.02 20.68 32.55
N VAL A 411 -17.31 19.88 33.60
CA VAL A 411 -18.31 18.80 33.51
C VAL A 411 -19.68 19.33 33.94
N LYS A 412 -20.64 19.24 33.01
CA LYS A 412 -22.05 19.51 33.28
C LYS A 412 -22.77 18.17 33.40
N THR A 413 -23.35 17.90 34.57
CA THR A 413 -24.22 16.72 34.74
C THR A 413 -25.49 16.87 33.92
N VAL A 414 -25.84 15.83 33.21
CA VAL A 414 -27.13 15.66 32.53
C VAL A 414 -28.00 14.68 33.31
N GLU A 415 -29.28 14.94 33.40
CA GLU A 415 -30.20 14.12 34.19
C GLU A 415 -30.50 12.79 33.53
N GLY A 416 -30.43 12.74 32.20
CA GLY A 416 -30.66 11.53 31.39
C GLY A 416 -32.13 11.22 31.19
N GLU A 417 -33.06 12.14 31.52
CA GLU A 417 -34.48 11.98 31.37
C GLU A 417 -34.99 12.59 30.05
N GLU A 418 -34.67 13.86 29.79
CA GLU A 418 -35.08 14.57 28.59
C GLU A 418 -33.92 15.27 27.87
N VAL A 419 -33.65 14.85 26.63
CA VAL A 419 -32.61 15.41 25.77
C VAL A 419 -32.76 16.93 25.61
N SER A 420 -33.99 17.43 25.44
CA SER A 420 -34.28 18.84 25.22
C SER A 420 -33.92 19.73 26.42
N GLN A 421 -33.95 19.18 27.63
CA GLN A 421 -33.55 19.86 28.84
C GLN A 421 -32.03 19.79 29.03
N ASP A 422 -31.45 18.59 28.92
CA ASP A 422 -30.05 18.34 29.13
C ASP A 422 -29.16 19.02 28.08
N LEU A 423 -29.60 19.04 26.82
CA LEU A 423 -28.90 19.70 25.71
C LEU A 423 -29.42 21.10 25.42
N ARG A 424 -30.02 21.79 26.41
CA ARG A 424 -30.57 23.13 26.20
C ARG A 424 -29.47 24.11 25.74
N TRP A 425 -29.54 24.44 24.42
CA TRP A 425 -28.52 25.25 23.78
C TRP A 425 -28.34 26.65 24.40
N SER A 426 -29.42 27.31 24.80
CA SER A 426 -29.38 28.64 25.38
C SER A 426 -28.56 28.69 26.70
N GLU A 427 -28.63 27.65 27.50
CA GLU A 427 -27.90 27.54 28.74
C GLU A 427 -26.40 27.28 28.49
N MET A 428 -26.08 26.31 27.64
CA MET A 428 -24.69 26.01 27.26
C MET A 428 -24.02 27.24 26.64
N ARG A 429 -24.71 27.92 25.73
CA ARG A 429 -24.22 29.13 25.09
C ARG A 429 -23.93 30.21 26.13
N TYR A 430 -24.85 30.46 27.08
CA TYR A 430 -24.67 31.46 28.15
C TYR A 430 -23.41 31.16 28.99
N MET A 431 -23.21 29.89 29.35
CA MET A 431 -22.01 29.49 30.11
C MET A 431 -20.72 29.72 29.31
N MET A 432 -20.70 29.38 28.02
CA MET A 432 -19.52 29.57 27.16
C MET A 432 -19.25 31.05 26.86
N GLU A 433 -20.28 31.87 26.66
CA GLU A 433 -20.16 33.34 26.50
C GLU A 433 -19.63 33.99 27.79
N GLY A 434 -20.12 33.54 28.95
CA GLY A 434 -19.59 33.97 30.23
C GLY A 434 -18.12 33.64 30.47
N ALA A 435 -17.62 32.61 29.80
CA ALA A 435 -16.21 32.23 29.75
C ALA A 435 -15.41 32.96 28.64
N GLY A 436 -16.01 33.92 27.95
CA GLY A 436 -15.35 34.71 26.90
C GLY A 436 -15.33 34.06 25.50
N ALA A 437 -16.03 32.93 25.29
CA ALA A 437 -16.05 32.26 24.01
C ALA A 437 -16.91 33.00 22.98
N SER A 438 -16.47 32.95 21.74
CA SER A 438 -17.15 33.57 20.58
C SER A 438 -17.70 32.54 19.59
N SER A 439 -18.65 32.96 18.75
CA SER A 439 -19.20 32.17 17.63
C SER A 439 -18.16 31.94 16.51
N PRO A 440 -18.22 30.85 15.75
CA PRO A 440 -19.14 29.71 15.87
C PRO A 440 -18.76 28.73 16.98
N TYR A 441 -19.77 28.17 17.63
CA TYR A 441 -19.60 27.11 18.63
C TYR A 441 -19.57 25.73 17.96
N LEU A 442 -18.97 24.76 18.65
CA LEU A 442 -18.94 23.36 18.25
C LEU A 442 -19.70 22.50 19.26
N SER A 443 -20.60 21.64 18.80
CA SER A 443 -21.18 20.57 19.59
C SER A 443 -20.74 19.21 19.03
N ILE A 444 -20.14 18.34 19.85
CA ILE A 444 -19.80 16.98 19.51
C ILE A 444 -20.69 16.04 20.30
N LEU A 445 -21.44 15.18 19.61
CA LEU A 445 -22.43 14.30 20.21
C LEU A 445 -22.12 12.84 19.89
N GLY A 446 -21.76 12.04 20.89
CA GLY A 446 -21.56 10.60 20.81
C GLY A 446 -22.91 9.87 20.86
N TYR A 447 -23.45 9.47 19.72
CA TYR A 447 -24.80 8.92 19.63
C TYR A 447 -24.95 7.56 20.31
N ASP A 448 -23.93 6.72 20.33
CA ASP A 448 -23.97 5.45 21.08
C ASP A 448 -24.16 5.69 22.58
N ALA A 449 -23.48 6.68 23.14
CA ALA A 449 -23.69 7.08 24.54
C ALA A 449 -25.06 7.72 24.75
N MET A 450 -25.50 8.58 23.84
CA MET A 450 -26.84 9.18 23.90
C MET A 450 -27.95 8.12 23.84
N GLU A 451 -27.80 7.10 23.00
CA GLU A 451 -28.76 5.98 22.93
C GLU A 451 -28.78 5.15 24.20
N ALA A 452 -27.63 4.98 24.85
CA ALA A 452 -27.54 4.30 26.14
C ALA A 452 -28.22 5.09 27.27
N ILE A 453 -28.18 6.42 27.22
CA ILE A 453 -28.77 7.31 28.22
C ILE A 453 -30.28 7.49 27.97
N TYR A 454 -30.69 7.86 26.76
CA TYR A 454 -32.04 8.33 26.43
C TYR A 454 -32.84 7.32 25.60
N GLY A 455 -32.23 6.19 25.17
CA GLY A 455 -32.87 5.20 24.30
C GLY A 455 -32.71 5.47 22.81
N SER A 456 -33.15 4.51 21.99
CA SER A 456 -32.97 4.49 20.53
C SER A 456 -33.68 5.59 19.74
N GLY A 457 -34.62 6.31 20.37
CA GLY A 457 -35.35 7.45 19.76
C GLY A 457 -34.58 8.78 19.84
N VAL A 458 -33.46 8.82 20.49
CA VAL A 458 -32.69 10.03 20.87
C VAL A 458 -32.40 10.99 19.71
N PHE A 459 -32.24 10.49 18.49
CA PHE A 459 -32.04 11.36 17.34
C PHE A 459 -33.20 12.36 17.15
N ARG A 460 -34.43 11.87 17.25
CA ARG A 460 -35.65 12.73 17.12
C ARG A 460 -35.64 13.81 18.20
N ASP A 461 -35.30 13.43 19.43
CA ASP A 461 -35.35 14.33 20.58
C ASP A 461 -34.19 15.34 20.57
N SER A 462 -33.09 14.99 19.90
CA SER A 462 -31.92 15.88 19.70
C SER A 462 -32.10 16.91 18.58
N LEU A 463 -33.16 16.79 17.74
CA LEU A 463 -33.36 17.68 16.59
C LEU A 463 -33.50 19.16 17.01
N GLU A 464 -34.12 19.44 18.16
CA GLU A 464 -34.26 20.82 18.65
C GLU A 464 -32.89 21.46 18.89
N HIS A 465 -31.97 20.73 19.52
CA HIS A 465 -30.60 21.17 19.75
C HIS A 465 -29.87 21.36 18.43
N ILE A 466 -29.90 20.36 17.54
CA ILE A 466 -29.26 20.40 16.22
C ILE A 466 -29.74 21.62 15.42
N ASP A 467 -31.07 21.85 15.38
CA ASP A 467 -31.65 22.97 14.63
C ASP A 467 -31.33 24.33 15.24
N ALA A 468 -31.26 24.42 16.57
CA ALA A 468 -30.85 25.64 17.25
C ALA A 468 -29.36 25.99 16.91
N MET A 469 -28.49 25.00 16.96
CA MET A 469 -27.08 25.15 16.58
C MET A 469 -26.95 25.57 15.10
N ARG A 470 -27.64 24.89 14.20
CA ARG A 470 -27.60 25.17 12.76
C ARG A 470 -28.08 26.57 12.42
N ARG A 471 -29.22 27.00 13.00
CA ARG A 471 -29.76 28.37 12.80
C ARG A 471 -28.84 29.45 13.34
N GLY A 472 -28.09 29.16 14.42
CA GLY A 472 -27.07 30.05 14.96
C GLY A 472 -25.77 30.10 14.14
N GLY A 473 -25.67 29.34 13.05
CA GLY A 473 -24.46 29.24 12.25
C GLY A 473 -23.33 28.47 12.97
N HIS A 474 -23.68 27.58 13.88
CA HIS A 474 -22.76 26.74 14.65
C HIS A 474 -22.61 25.36 13.99
N VAL A 475 -21.71 24.53 14.51
CA VAL A 475 -21.40 23.20 13.93
C VAL A 475 -21.77 22.12 14.93
N VAL A 476 -22.41 21.07 14.41
CA VAL A 476 -22.67 19.83 15.16
C VAL A 476 -21.92 18.70 14.49
N ILE A 477 -21.06 17.98 15.23
CA ILE A 477 -20.44 16.73 14.81
C ILE A 477 -21.12 15.59 15.57
N ALA A 478 -21.87 14.77 14.86
CA ALA A 478 -22.41 13.52 15.38
C ALA A 478 -21.38 12.41 15.17
N ILE A 479 -21.05 11.69 16.22
CA ILE A 479 -20.20 10.51 16.19
C ILE A 479 -21.07 9.30 16.49
N ALA A 480 -21.07 8.31 15.60
CA ALA A 480 -21.90 7.13 15.74
C ALA A 480 -21.14 5.87 15.27
N SER A 481 -21.33 4.75 15.96
CA SER A 481 -20.87 3.46 15.46
C SER A 481 -21.80 2.92 14.37
N SER A 482 -21.30 1.93 13.64
CA SER A 482 -22.11 1.23 12.63
C SER A 482 -23.33 0.48 13.21
N ARG A 483 -23.45 0.40 14.55
CA ARG A 483 -24.59 -0.22 15.26
C ARG A 483 -25.62 0.77 15.79
N SER A 484 -25.32 2.07 15.77
CA SER A 484 -26.25 3.08 16.29
C SER A 484 -27.59 3.03 15.56
N ALA A 485 -28.67 3.01 16.31
CA ALA A 485 -30.04 3.04 15.78
C ALA A 485 -30.35 4.37 15.07
N SER A 486 -29.69 5.45 15.46
CA SER A 486 -29.81 6.80 14.87
C SER A 486 -29.09 6.96 13.54
N LEU A 487 -28.27 5.98 13.14
CA LEU A 487 -27.31 6.10 12.04
C LEU A 487 -27.96 6.49 10.70
N ASP A 488 -29.05 5.84 10.32
CA ASP A 488 -29.71 6.13 9.04
C ASP A 488 -30.32 7.54 8.99
N ALA A 489 -30.86 8.01 10.09
CA ALA A 489 -31.36 9.37 10.21
C ALA A 489 -30.23 10.40 10.15
N LEU A 490 -29.10 10.13 10.83
CA LEU A 490 -27.90 10.95 10.76
C LEU A 490 -27.32 11.02 9.35
N ARG A 491 -27.25 9.88 8.65
CA ARG A 491 -26.79 9.82 7.24
C ARG A 491 -27.63 10.68 6.31
N GLN A 492 -28.95 10.72 6.52
CA GLN A 492 -29.85 11.54 5.72
C GLN A 492 -29.64 13.04 5.98
N GLN A 493 -29.51 13.45 7.23
CA GLN A 493 -29.42 14.84 7.67
C GLN A 493 -28.04 15.46 7.54
N ALA A 494 -26.98 14.64 7.59
CA ALA A 494 -25.61 15.12 7.54
C ALA A 494 -25.27 15.77 6.19
N LYS A 495 -24.65 16.96 6.24
CA LYS A 495 -24.08 17.66 5.10
C LYS A 495 -22.71 17.11 4.72
N LEU A 496 -21.90 16.77 5.71
CA LEU A 496 -20.66 16.01 5.56
C LEU A 496 -20.82 14.66 6.25
N HIS A 497 -20.42 13.60 5.56
CA HIS A 497 -20.45 12.26 6.12
C HIS A 497 -19.13 11.54 5.80
N ILE A 498 -18.38 11.21 6.81
CA ILE A 498 -17.11 10.49 6.72
C ILE A 498 -17.28 9.16 7.45
N ARG A 499 -16.93 8.07 6.77
CA ARG A 499 -16.91 6.74 7.36
C ARG A 499 -15.47 6.32 7.62
N PHE A 500 -15.22 5.81 8.81
CA PHE A 500 -13.95 5.24 9.24
C PHE A 500 -14.11 3.74 9.44
N GLU A 501 -13.24 2.95 8.81
CA GLU A 501 -13.27 1.48 8.86
C GLU A 501 -11.86 0.94 9.14
N ASP A 502 -11.75 -0.13 9.91
CA ASP A 502 -10.53 -0.91 9.98
C ASP A 502 -10.48 -1.91 8.83
N MET A 503 -9.37 -1.92 8.10
CA MET A 503 -9.08 -2.88 7.04
C MET A 503 -7.78 -3.60 7.35
N ALA A 504 -7.86 -4.79 7.95
CA ALA A 504 -6.71 -5.61 8.33
C ALA A 504 -5.67 -4.83 9.17
N GLY A 505 -6.14 -4.11 10.17
CA GLY A 505 -5.34 -3.30 11.08
C GLY A 505 -5.00 -1.90 10.56
N CYS A 506 -5.42 -1.53 9.35
CA CYS A 506 -5.22 -0.19 8.81
C CYS A 506 -6.53 0.61 8.86
N VAL A 507 -6.57 1.71 9.58
CA VAL A 507 -7.76 2.57 9.60
C VAL A 507 -7.83 3.41 8.33
N MET A 508 -8.94 3.27 7.62
CA MET A 508 -9.27 3.99 6.41
C MET A 508 -10.44 4.93 6.64
N ALA A 509 -10.39 6.10 6.03
CA ALA A 509 -11.54 7.01 5.93
C ALA A 509 -12.07 7.06 4.50
N ALA A 510 -13.37 7.19 4.34
CA ALA A 510 -14.02 7.45 3.07
C ALA A 510 -15.10 8.51 3.23
N GLY A 511 -15.04 9.56 2.42
CA GLY A 511 -16.12 10.54 2.34
C GLY A 511 -17.33 9.93 1.62
N MET A 512 -18.46 9.89 2.31
CA MET A 512 -19.74 9.49 1.73
C MET A 512 -20.45 10.72 1.15
N LYS A 513 -20.24 11.86 1.81
CA LYS A 513 -20.66 13.20 1.38
C LYS A 513 -19.55 14.20 1.78
N PRO A 514 -18.77 14.74 0.84
CA PRO A 514 -18.69 14.38 -0.58
C PRO A 514 -18.08 13.00 -0.79
N ASN A 515 -18.27 12.42 -1.99
CA ASN A 515 -17.69 11.13 -2.33
C ASN A 515 -16.17 11.27 -2.55
N THR A 516 -15.36 10.49 -1.83
CA THR A 516 -13.89 10.45 -1.98
C THR A 516 -13.40 9.02 -2.18
N PRO A 517 -12.17 8.79 -2.68
CA PRO A 517 -11.54 7.48 -2.57
C PRO A 517 -11.37 7.06 -1.11
N TYR A 518 -10.95 5.83 -0.87
CA TYR A 518 -10.42 5.45 0.45
C TYR A 518 -9.12 6.19 0.74
N LEU A 519 -8.98 6.64 1.97
CA LEU A 519 -7.85 7.41 2.48
C LEU A 519 -7.31 6.68 3.71
N TYR A 520 -6.07 6.25 3.65
CA TYR A 520 -5.40 5.68 4.82
C TYR A 520 -5.08 6.79 5.82
N LEU A 521 -5.34 6.53 7.10
CA LEU A 521 -4.98 7.41 8.21
C LEU A 521 -3.58 7.07 8.70
N ASP A 522 -2.61 7.85 8.27
CA ASP A 522 -1.23 7.73 8.72
C ASP A 522 -1.02 8.61 9.96
N PHE A 523 -0.89 7.97 11.12
CA PHE A 523 -0.64 8.62 12.42
C PHE A 523 0.84 8.78 12.75
N ASN A 524 1.74 8.47 11.81
CA ASN A 524 3.17 8.66 12.02
C ASN A 524 3.49 10.15 12.16
N GLY A 525 3.93 10.55 13.33
CA GLY A 525 4.25 11.92 13.67
C GLY A 525 5.22 12.01 14.86
N PRO A 526 5.58 13.22 15.31
CA PRO A 526 6.43 13.39 16.48
C PRO A 526 5.77 12.82 17.74
N GLU A 527 6.54 12.09 18.55
CA GLU A 527 6.07 11.42 19.76
C GLU A 527 5.60 12.39 20.87
N ASP A 528 5.99 13.66 20.80
CA ASP A 528 5.65 14.71 21.75
C ASP A 528 4.44 15.57 21.33
N ARG A 529 3.65 15.11 20.36
CA ARG A 529 2.45 15.80 19.86
C ARG A 529 1.24 14.88 19.86
N LEU A 530 0.05 15.50 19.85
CA LEU A 530 -1.17 14.75 19.55
C LEU A 530 -1.02 14.07 18.17
N PRO A 531 -1.21 12.75 18.07
CA PRO A 531 -1.15 12.07 16.79
C PRO A 531 -2.35 12.45 15.92
N VAL A 532 -2.14 13.40 15.00
CA VAL A 532 -3.14 13.85 14.03
C VAL A 532 -2.83 13.17 12.69
N PRO A 533 -3.77 12.42 12.10
CA PRO A 533 -3.45 11.63 10.92
C PRO A 533 -3.22 12.49 9.67
N LYS A 534 -2.22 12.10 8.89
CA LYS A 534 -2.10 12.49 7.50
C LYS A 534 -2.90 11.52 6.64
N LEU A 535 -3.72 12.01 5.73
CA LEU A 535 -4.53 11.17 4.86
C LEU A 535 -3.78 10.85 3.57
N VAL A 536 -3.70 9.56 3.24
CA VAL A 536 -3.03 9.06 2.03
C VAL A 536 -4.06 8.37 1.14
N PRO A 537 -4.31 8.87 -0.09
CA PRO A 537 -5.32 8.28 -0.96
C PRO A 537 -4.88 6.92 -1.50
N MET A 538 -5.80 5.95 -1.50
CA MET A 538 -5.64 4.66 -2.15
C MET A 538 -6.04 4.80 -3.64
N ILE A 539 -5.06 4.84 -4.53
CA ILE A 539 -5.23 5.08 -5.98
C ILE A 539 -4.83 3.86 -6.78
#